data_59cead6a794a115a997b55f176faef75
#
_entry.id   59cead6a794a115a997b55f176faef75
#
_cell.length_a   1.000
_cell.length_b   1.000
_cell.length_c   1.000
_cell.angle_alpha   90.00
_cell.angle_beta   90.00
_cell.angle_gamma   90.00
#
_symmetry.space_group_name_H-M   'P 1'
#
loop_
_entity.id
_entity.type
_entity.pdbx_description
1 polymer ?
#
loop_
_entity_poly.entity_id
_entity_poly.type
_entity_poly.pdbx_seq_one_letter_code
_entity_poly.pdbx_strand_id
1 'polypeptide(L)'
;LHNHTRMLFASIWIFTLGLPWQKGAEFFMRYLFDGDAASNTLSWRWVAGLQTKGKHYLAQSWNISKFTNNKYKNVKLNQNALPVIDKRDYKISPLKIDKTDITNDQLLIFDNELDIQFLELQKYKKIYFILLTNNTRSIKLDVKVLDFKKKIINSQVEKIDQETKIIDENGLINITENSK
;
A
#
# COMPACT_ATOMS: atom_id res chain seq x y z
N LEU A 1 12.60 -1.76 0.75
CA LEU A 1 13.24 -0.44 0.59
C LEU A 1 13.10 0.35 1.89
N HIS A 2 14.23 0.76 2.50
CA HIS A 2 14.23 1.50 3.77
C HIS A 2 13.48 2.84 3.65
N ASN A 3 12.76 3.26 4.71
CA ASN A 3 11.92 4.46 4.67
C ASN A 3 12.67 5.74 4.24
N HIS A 4 13.86 5.97 4.75
CA HIS A 4 14.69 7.12 4.35
C HIS A 4 14.97 7.14 2.83
N THR A 5 15.25 5.97 2.24
CA THR A 5 15.45 5.85 0.80
C THR A 5 14.16 6.15 0.01
N ARG A 6 13.00 5.75 0.55
CA ARG A 6 11.69 6.10 -0.07
C ARG A 6 11.45 7.61 -0.07
N MET A 7 11.78 8.27 1.02
CA MET A 7 11.66 9.74 1.11
C MET A 7 12.60 10.45 0.15
N LEU A 8 13.85 10.02 0.05
CA LEU A 8 14.83 10.54 -0.93
C LEU A 8 14.32 10.34 -2.37
N PHE A 9 13.86 9.13 -2.70
CA PHE A 9 13.31 8.80 -4.00
C PHE A 9 12.13 9.71 -4.36
N ALA A 10 11.17 9.83 -3.45
CA ALA A 10 9.97 10.65 -3.66
C ALA A 10 10.33 12.14 -3.86
N SER A 11 11.26 12.66 -3.06
CA SER A 11 11.73 14.03 -3.20
C SER A 11 12.43 14.28 -4.53
N ILE A 12 13.30 13.37 -4.97
CA ILE A 12 13.96 13.47 -6.27
C ILE A 12 12.93 13.41 -7.40
N TRP A 13 12.00 12.47 -7.32
CA TRP A 13 10.91 12.32 -8.29
C TRP A 13 10.09 13.59 -8.46
N ILE A 14 9.66 14.18 -7.36
CA ILE A 14 8.77 15.35 -7.37
C ILE A 14 9.52 16.62 -7.73
N PHE A 15 10.62 16.91 -7.02
CA PHE A 15 11.21 18.23 -7.00
C PHE A 15 12.41 18.38 -7.95
N THR A 16 13.15 17.30 -8.19
CA THR A 16 14.31 17.35 -9.11
C THR A 16 13.90 16.96 -10.52
N LEU A 17 13.10 15.90 -10.67
CA LEU A 17 12.64 15.43 -11.99
C LEU A 17 11.34 16.13 -12.44
N GLY A 18 10.65 16.83 -11.54
CA GLY A 18 9.40 17.54 -11.85
C GLY A 18 8.24 16.61 -12.21
N LEU A 19 8.26 15.35 -11.73
CA LEU A 19 7.25 14.37 -12.08
C LEU A 19 6.06 14.40 -11.10
N PRO A 20 4.84 14.11 -11.57
CA PRO A 20 3.66 14.05 -10.71
C PRO A 20 3.83 13.04 -9.58
N TRP A 21 3.59 13.47 -8.34
CA TRP A 21 3.71 12.60 -7.16
C TRP A 21 2.78 11.37 -7.21
N GLN A 22 1.60 11.51 -7.84
CA GLN A 22 0.64 10.40 -8.00
C GLN A 22 1.25 9.25 -8.81
N LYS A 23 2.02 9.55 -9.85
CA LYS A 23 2.71 8.53 -10.65
C LYS A 23 3.83 7.84 -9.88
N GLY A 24 4.50 8.55 -8.99
CA GLY A 24 5.48 7.96 -8.07
C GLY A 24 4.81 7.05 -7.03
N ALA A 25 3.67 7.47 -6.48
CA ALA A 25 2.88 6.65 -5.58
C ALA A 25 2.36 5.38 -6.28
N GLU A 26 1.86 5.49 -7.51
CA GLU A 26 1.48 4.34 -8.35
C GLU A 26 2.66 3.39 -8.59
N PHE A 27 3.84 3.93 -8.88
CA PHE A 27 5.07 3.15 -9.06
C PHE A 27 5.41 2.34 -7.80
N PHE A 28 5.32 2.94 -6.62
CA PHE A 28 5.56 2.21 -5.36
C PHE A 28 4.52 1.13 -5.10
N MET A 29 3.24 1.41 -5.34
CA MET A 29 2.19 0.39 -5.23
C MET A 29 2.42 -0.80 -6.15
N ARG A 30 2.91 -0.56 -7.35
CA ARG A 30 3.16 -1.60 -8.36
C ARG A 30 4.29 -2.54 -7.97
N TYR A 31 5.38 -2.01 -7.39
CA TYR A 31 6.65 -2.73 -7.26
C TYR A 31 7.08 -3.03 -5.83
N LEU A 32 6.52 -2.39 -4.82
CA LEU A 32 6.89 -2.66 -3.42
C LEU A 32 6.02 -3.77 -2.83
N PHE A 33 6.66 -4.72 -2.15
CA PHE A 33 6.00 -5.87 -1.53
C PHE A 33 5.07 -5.47 -0.38
N ASP A 34 5.41 -4.41 0.33
CA ASP A 34 4.67 -3.83 1.44
C ASP A 34 3.80 -2.63 1.03
N GLY A 35 3.37 -2.59 -0.24
CA GLY A 35 2.52 -1.53 -0.76
C GLY A 35 1.14 -1.53 -0.10
N ASP A 36 0.90 -0.54 0.76
CA ASP A 36 -0.41 -0.21 1.32
C ASP A 36 -0.91 1.11 0.73
N ALA A 37 -2.15 1.13 0.27
CA ALA A 37 -2.68 2.28 -0.47
C ALA A 37 -2.75 3.56 0.38
N ALA A 38 -3.14 3.44 1.65
CA ALA A 38 -3.29 4.58 2.55
C ALA A 38 -1.93 5.13 2.96
N SER A 39 -1.05 4.28 3.52
CA SER A 39 0.29 4.67 3.96
C SER A 39 1.13 5.22 2.81
N ASN A 40 1.09 4.58 1.65
CA ASN A 40 1.82 5.02 0.47
C ASN A 40 1.35 6.40 0.00
N THR A 41 0.03 6.60 -0.16
CA THR A 41 -0.54 7.89 -0.59
C THR A 41 -0.20 9.01 0.40
N LEU A 42 -0.38 8.77 1.70
CA LEU A 42 -0.11 9.76 2.74
C LEU A 42 1.39 10.11 2.79
N SER A 43 2.28 9.13 2.66
CA SER A 43 3.73 9.35 2.65
C SER A 43 4.19 10.18 1.46
N TRP A 44 3.69 9.92 0.25
CA TRP A 44 3.98 10.72 -0.92
C TRP A 44 3.44 12.14 -0.81
N ARG A 45 2.22 12.30 -0.26
CA ARG A 45 1.64 13.62 0.03
C ARG A 45 2.44 14.39 1.08
N TRP A 46 2.99 13.69 2.07
CA TRP A 46 3.84 14.31 3.08
C TRP A 46 5.14 14.86 2.47
N VAL A 47 5.83 14.05 1.65
CA VAL A 47 7.04 14.51 0.93
C VAL A 47 6.72 15.71 0.04
N ALA A 48 5.59 15.68 -0.67
CA ALA A 48 5.14 16.74 -1.57
C ALA A 48 4.76 18.06 -0.85
N GLY A 49 4.51 18.03 0.47
CA GLY A 49 4.03 19.19 1.23
C GLY A 49 2.51 19.38 1.24
N LEU A 50 1.77 18.34 0.83
CA LEU A 50 0.30 18.36 0.72
C LEU A 50 -0.41 17.91 1.99
N GLN A 51 0.25 17.18 2.88
CA GLN A 51 -0.33 16.69 4.13
C GLN A 51 -0.25 17.72 5.25
N THR A 52 0.89 18.39 5.37
CA THR A 52 1.11 19.43 6.37
C THR A 52 1.49 20.71 5.64
N LYS A 53 0.64 21.72 5.71
CA LYS A 53 0.82 22.98 5.01
C LYS A 53 2.20 23.60 5.33
N GLY A 54 2.94 23.95 4.30
CA GLY A 54 4.26 24.58 4.41
C GLY A 54 5.42 23.64 4.80
N LYS A 55 5.17 22.35 5.02
CA LYS A 55 6.21 21.35 5.32
C LYS A 55 6.32 20.35 4.19
N HIS A 56 7.50 20.22 3.61
CA HIS A 56 7.82 19.21 2.60
C HIS A 56 9.23 18.70 2.84
N TYR A 57 9.58 17.59 2.22
CA TYR A 57 10.90 17.00 2.38
C TYR A 57 11.72 17.17 1.10
N LEU A 58 12.87 17.82 1.22
CA LEU A 58 13.84 17.98 0.11
C LEU A 58 15.07 17.12 0.34
N ALA A 59 15.38 16.28 -0.64
CA ALA A 59 16.61 15.51 -0.68
C ALA A 59 17.82 16.45 -0.71
N GLN A 60 18.80 16.15 0.15
CA GLN A 60 20.03 16.93 0.27
C GLN A 60 21.23 16.14 -0.25
N SER A 61 22.10 16.76 -1.07
CA SER A 61 23.25 16.09 -1.66
C SER A 61 24.25 15.59 -0.61
N TRP A 62 24.45 16.33 0.48
CA TRP A 62 25.30 15.90 1.59
C TRP A 62 24.77 14.63 2.28
N ASN A 63 23.45 14.50 2.38
CA ASN A 63 22.81 13.34 2.99
C ASN A 63 23.03 12.08 2.12
N ILE A 64 22.79 12.21 0.81
CA ILE A 64 23.06 11.12 -0.15
C ILE A 64 24.54 10.72 -0.10
N SER A 65 25.45 11.69 -0.12
CA SER A 65 26.89 11.44 -0.03
C SER A 65 27.24 10.65 1.24
N LYS A 66 26.73 11.10 2.41
CA LYS A 66 26.95 10.45 3.71
C LYS A 66 26.51 8.99 3.72
N PHE A 67 25.27 8.72 3.30
CA PHE A 67 24.69 7.36 3.38
C PHE A 67 25.07 6.44 2.23
N THR A 68 25.86 6.93 1.27
CA THR A 68 26.44 6.12 0.18
C THR A 68 27.96 6.03 0.26
N ASN A 69 28.56 6.30 1.43
CA ASN A 69 30.02 6.31 1.63
C ASN A 69 30.74 7.16 0.57
N ASN A 70 30.19 8.32 0.27
CA ASN A 70 30.69 9.25 -0.74
C ASN A 70 30.69 8.71 -2.20
N LYS A 71 30.00 7.60 -2.47
CA LYS A 71 29.86 7.06 -3.84
C LYS A 71 29.17 8.07 -4.77
N TYR A 72 28.17 8.78 -4.25
CA TYR A 72 27.40 9.79 -4.99
C TYR A 72 27.62 11.17 -4.37
N LYS A 73 28.79 11.75 -4.65
CA LYS A 73 29.11 13.14 -4.31
C LYS A 73 28.50 14.09 -5.34
N ASN A 74 28.11 15.28 -4.90
CA ASN A 74 27.71 16.39 -5.78
C ASN A 74 26.53 16.08 -6.70
N VAL A 75 25.58 15.27 -6.25
CA VAL A 75 24.34 15.04 -7.00
C VAL A 75 23.59 16.36 -7.15
N LYS A 76 23.28 16.73 -8.39
CA LYS A 76 22.49 17.94 -8.68
C LYS A 76 21.02 17.70 -8.30
N LEU A 77 20.56 18.35 -7.26
CA LEU A 77 19.20 18.28 -6.73
C LEU A 77 18.58 19.66 -6.66
N ASN A 78 17.28 19.74 -6.85
CA ASN A 78 16.52 20.97 -6.56
C ASN A 78 16.27 21.08 -5.04
N GLN A 79 17.21 21.71 -4.34
CA GLN A 79 17.18 21.84 -2.88
C GLN A 79 16.38 23.07 -2.37
N ASN A 80 15.86 23.88 -3.31
CA ASN A 80 15.10 25.10 -3.01
C ASN A 80 13.67 25.04 -3.57
N ALA A 81 13.19 23.84 -3.91
CA ALA A 81 11.84 23.68 -4.44
C ALA A 81 10.78 24.07 -3.41
N LEU A 82 9.71 24.67 -3.90
CA LEU A 82 8.54 24.96 -3.08
C LEU A 82 7.63 23.72 -2.98
N PRO A 83 6.84 23.61 -1.89
CA PRO A 83 5.85 22.53 -1.76
C PRO A 83 4.87 22.54 -2.94
N VAL A 84 4.37 21.36 -3.30
CA VAL A 84 3.30 21.22 -4.28
C VAL A 84 2.04 21.87 -3.73
N ILE A 85 1.31 22.58 -4.61
CA ILE A 85 0.05 23.22 -4.25
C ILE A 85 -1.10 22.37 -4.83
N ASP A 86 -2.00 21.94 -3.97
CA ASP A 86 -3.29 21.36 -4.37
C ASP A 86 -4.41 22.32 -3.97
N LYS A 87 -5.16 22.79 -4.97
CA LYS A 87 -6.27 23.74 -4.77
C LYS A 87 -7.61 23.04 -4.49
N ARG A 88 -7.63 21.70 -4.54
CA ARG A 88 -8.84 20.93 -4.28
C ARG A 88 -9.22 21.00 -2.81
N ASP A 89 -10.49 21.24 -2.55
CA ASP A 89 -11.07 21.13 -1.22
C ASP A 89 -11.53 19.69 -0.98
N TYR A 90 -10.95 19.05 0.02
CA TYR A 90 -11.29 17.67 0.38
C TYR A 90 -12.30 17.68 1.52
N LYS A 91 -13.54 17.33 1.22
CA LYS A 91 -14.54 17.11 2.26
C LYS A 91 -14.19 15.85 3.03
N ILE A 92 -13.99 16.01 4.32
CA ILE A 92 -13.78 14.87 5.24
C ILE A 92 -15.16 14.40 5.69
N SER A 93 -15.48 13.15 5.39
CA SER A 93 -16.68 12.49 5.92
C SER A 93 -16.23 11.39 6.88
N PRO A 94 -16.77 11.33 8.11
CA PRO A 94 -16.50 10.21 9.01
C PRO A 94 -16.95 8.90 8.38
N LEU A 95 -16.13 7.87 8.52
CA LEU A 95 -16.53 6.53 8.13
C LEU A 95 -17.68 6.07 9.06
N LYS A 96 -18.84 5.81 8.49
CA LYS A 96 -19.94 5.17 9.23
C LYS A 96 -19.70 3.67 9.20
N ILE A 97 -19.43 3.11 10.36
CA ILE A 97 -19.33 1.66 10.52
C ILE A 97 -20.65 1.21 11.15
N ASP A 98 -21.47 0.53 10.37
CA ASP A 98 -22.64 -0.14 10.91
C ASP A 98 -22.16 -1.36 11.71
N LYS A 99 -22.46 -1.39 13.00
CA LYS A 99 -22.25 -2.56 13.84
C LYS A 99 -23.32 -3.57 13.47
N THR A 100 -23.02 -4.44 12.54
CA THR A 100 -23.82 -5.62 12.28
C THR A 100 -23.35 -6.73 13.21
N ASP A 101 -24.26 -7.38 13.91
CA ASP A 101 -23.95 -8.62 14.61
C ASP A 101 -23.49 -9.65 13.57
N ILE A 102 -22.25 -10.11 13.74
CA ILE A 102 -21.67 -11.10 12.82
C ILE A 102 -22.35 -12.44 13.12
N THR A 103 -23.32 -12.78 12.30
CA THR A 103 -24.06 -14.05 12.40
C THR A 103 -23.50 -15.13 11.47
N ASN A 104 -22.41 -14.82 10.74
CA ASN A 104 -21.92 -15.66 9.66
C ASN A 104 -20.70 -16.48 10.10
N ASP A 105 -20.72 -17.78 9.81
CA ASP A 105 -19.64 -18.73 10.10
C ASP A 105 -18.43 -18.60 9.14
N GLN A 106 -18.42 -17.60 8.26
CA GLN A 106 -17.42 -17.42 7.20
C GLN A 106 -16.68 -16.10 7.36
N LEU A 107 -15.36 -16.15 7.19
CA LEU A 107 -14.48 -14.98 7.19
C LEU A 107 -13.84 -14.77 5.81
N LEU A 108 -13.91 -13.55 5.28
CA LEU A 108 -13.24 -13.14 4.05
C LEU A 108 -12.05 -12.26 4.40
N ILE A 109 -10.85 -12.67 3.99
CA ILE A 109 -9.60 -11.95 4.23
C ILE A 109 -9.00 -11.56 2.86
N PHE A 110 -8.93 -10.27 2.60
CA PHE A 110 -8.35 -9.77 1.35
C PHE A 110 -6.82 -9.74 1.40
N ASP A 111 -6.18 -9.77 0.25
CA ASP A 111 -4.71 -9.83 0.11
C ASP A 111 -3.95 -8.54 0.50
N ASN A 112 -4.64 -7.53 0.96
CA ASN A 112 -4.08 -6.36 1.63
C ASN A 112 -4.08 -6.48 3.16
N GLU A 113 -4.81 -7.46 3.72
CA GLU A 113 -4.84 -7.77 5.15
C GLU A 113 -4.17 -9.13 5.37
N LEU A 114 -2.84 -9.11 5.54
CA LEU A 114 -2.04 -10.33 5.67
C LEU A 114 -1.56 -10.59 7.11
N ASP A 115 -1.82 -9.67 8.03
CA ASP A 115 -1.57 -9.87 9.46
C ASP A 115 -2.85 -10.38 10.14
N ILE A 116 -2.93 -11.71 10.27
CA ILE A 116 -4.10 -12.38 10.83
C ILE A 116 -4.00 -12.60 12.36
N GLN A 117 -2.93 -12.15 13.01
CA GLN A 117 -2.68 -12.42 14.43
C GLN A 117 -3.76 -11.84 15.36
N PHE A 118 -4.40 -10.76 14.91
CA PHE A 118 -5.43 -10.06 15.69
C PHE A 118 -6.85 -10.52 15.36
N LEU A 119 -7.01 -11.46 14.41
CA LEU A 119 -8.30 -11.99 14.02
C LEU A 119 -8.64 -13.18 14.90
N GLU A 120 -9.85 -13.20 15.46
CA GLU A 120 -10.36 -14.32 16.26
C GLU A 120 -10.83 -15.46 15.35
N LEU A 121 -9.89 -16.10 14.64
CA LEU A 121 -10.18 -17.09 13.59
C LEU A 121 -11.03 -18.26 14.08
N GLN A 122 -10.92 -18.63 15.36
CA GLN A 122 -11.69 -19.71 15.99
C GLN A 122 -13.20 -19.47 16.02
N LYS A 123 -13.66 -18.24 15.79
CA LYS A 123 -15.08 -17.92 15.68
C LYS A 123 -15.72 -18.35 14.37
N TYR A 124 -14.91 -18.68 13.37
CA TYR A 124 -15.36 -18.96 12.02
C TYR A 124 -15.11 -20.42 11.66
N LYS A 125 -16.06 -21.03 10.93
CA LYS A 125 -15.95 -22.40 10.43
C LYS A 125 -15.16 -22.46 9.12
N LYS A 126 -15.30 -21.41 8.28
CA LYS A 126 -14.64 -21.32 6.97
C LYS A 126 -13.93 -19.99 6.80
N ILE A 127 -12.74 -20.04 6.27
CA ILE A 127 -11.92 -18.85 6.00
C ILE A 127 -11.56 -18.83 4.51
N TYR A 128 -11.78 -17.69 3.88
CA TYR A 128 -11.43 -17.46 2.48
C TYR A 128 -10.39 -16.36 2.38
N PHE A 129 -9.22 -16.68 1.87
CA PHE A 129 -8.24 -15.69 1.44
C PHE A 129 -8.55 -15.28 -0.01
N ILE A 130 -8.73 -13.99 -0.21
CA ILE A 130 -9.08 -13.43 -1.52
C ILE A 130 -7.83 -12.80 -2.12
N LEU A 131 -7.23 -13.49 -3.10
CA LEU A 131 -6.09 -13.01 -3.87
C LEU A 131 -6.61 -12.45 -5.21
N LEU A 132 -6.83 -11.15 -5.27
CA LEU A 132 -7.30 -10.49 -6.49
C LEU A 132 -6.26 -10.56 -7.61
N THR A 133 -6.70 -10.82 -8.82
CA THR A 133 -5.85 -10.76 -10.01
C THR A 133 -5.66 -9.32 -10.49
N ASN A 134 -4.78 -9.12 -11.46
CA ASN A 134 -4.60 -7.81 -12.08
C ASN A 134 -5.78 -7.36 -12.96
N ASN A 135 -6.76 -8.22 -13.19
CA ASN A 135 -7.94 -7.88 -14.01
C ASN A 135 -8.87 -6.91 -13.27
N THR A 136 -8.99 -7.06 -11.95
CA THR A 136 -9.87 -6.23 -11.11
C THR A 136 -9.16 -5.09 -10.41
N ARG A 137 -7.82 -5.05 -10.42
CA ARG A 137 -7.06 -3.99 -9.76
C ARG A 137 -6.99 -2.71 -10.59
N SER A 138 -7.24 -1.58 -9.97
CA SER A 138 -7.02 -0.25 -10.57
C SER A 138 -5.53 0.02 -10.85
N ILE A 139 -4.65 -0.45 -9.97
CA ILE A 139 -3.20 -0.44 -10.16
C ILE A 139 -2.72 -1.88 -10.33
N LYS A 140 -2.25 -2.21 -11.53
CA LYS A 140 -1.68 -3.54 -11.82
C LYS A 140 -0.38 -3.72 -11.05
N LEU A 141 -0.30 -4.77 -10.24
CA LEU A 141 0.89 -5.14 -9.50
C LEU A 141 1.89 -5.88 -10.39
N ASP A 142 3.18 -5.73 -10.12
CA ASP A 142 4.22 -6.55 -10.72
C ASP A 142 4.03 -8.03 -10.34
N VAL A 143 4.41 -8.92 -11.22
CA VAL A 143 4.28 -10.38 -11.00
C VAL A 143 4.97 -10.83 -9.71
N LYS A 144 6.14 -10.25 -9.38
CA LYS A 144 6.87 -10.57 -8.16
C LYS A 144 6.11 -10.18 -6.90
N VAL A 145 5.33 -9.09 -6.96
CA VAL A 145 4.48 -8.64 -5.84
C VAL A 145 3.30 -9.60 -5.67
N LEU A 146 2.66 -10.02 -6.76
CA LEU A 146 1.58 -11.02 -6.71
C LEU A 146 2.08 -12.37 -6.17
N ASP A 147 3.23 -12.83 -6.63
CA ASP A 147 3.86 -14.08 -6.15
C ASP A 147 4.23 -13.98 -4.66
N PHE A 148 4.71 -12.82 -4.22
CA PHE A 148 5.00 -12.58 -2.81
C PHE A 148 3.74 -12.65 -1.95
N LYS A 149 2.65 -11.98 -2.36
CA LYS A 149 1.36 -12.04 -1.67
C LYS A 149 0.84 -13.49 -1.59
N LYS A 150 0.90 -14.23 -2.69
CA LYS A 150 0.52 -15.65 -2.74
C LYS A 150 1.32 -16.51 -1.76
N LYS A 151 2.64 -16.29 -1.68
CA LYS A 151 3.51 -17.01 -0.73
C LYS A 151 3.14 -16.72 0.73
N ILE A 152 2.86 -15.47 1.07
CA ILE A 152 2.43 -15.11 2.43
C ILE A 152 1.08 -15.78 2.74
N ILE A 153 0.09 -15.67 1.86
CA ILE A 153 -1.21 -16.30 2.06
C ILE A 153 -1.05 -17.81 2.28
N ASN A 154 -0.29 -18.51 1.44
CA ASN A 154 -0.02 -19.93 1.63
C ASN A 154 0.58 -20.24 3.00
N SER A 155 1.58 -19.45 3.42
CA SER A 155 2.19 -19.60 4.75
C SER A 155 1.24 -19.30 5.91
N GLN A 156 0.21 -18.49 5.73
CA GLN A 156 -0.81 -18.29 6.74
C GLN A 156 -1.82 -19.43 6.77
N VAL A 157 -2.25 -19.91 5.58
CA VAL A 157 -3.17 -21.06 5.47
C VAL A 157 -2.62 -22.30 6.17
N GLU A 158 -1.32 -22.56 6.07
CA GLU A 158 -0.65 -23.69 6.75
C GLU A 158 -0.72 -23.63 8.30
N LYS A 159 -1.03 -22.48 8.88
CA LYS A 159 -1.10 -22.25 10.33
C LYS A 159 -2.53 -22.21 10.86
N ILE A 160 -3.51 -22.40 10.01
CA ILE A 160 -4.93 -22.29 10.35
C ILE A 160 -5.55 -23.67 10.36
N ASP A 161 -6.18 -24.05 11.48
CA ASP A 161 -6.84 -25.36 11.66
C ASP A 161 -8.21 -25.43 10.99
N GLN A 162 -8.86 -24.28 10.72
CA GLN A 162 -10.18 -24.22 10.10
C GLN A 162 -10.13 -24.52 8.59
N GLU A 163 -11.28 -24.92 8.03
CA GLU A 163 -11.40 -25.07 6.57
C GLU A 163 -11.06 -23.76 5.88
N THR A 164 -9.94 -23.72 5.15
CA THR A 164 -9.43 -22.52 4.51
C THR A 164 -9.28 -22.72 3.00
N LYS A 165 -9.73 -21.72 2.23
CA LYS A 165 -9.59 -21.71 0.76
C LYS A 165 -8.98 -20.41 0.27
N ILE A 166 -8.17 -20.49 -0.78
CA ILE A 166 -7.67 -19.33 -1.52
C ILE A 166 -8.49 -19.20 -2.78
N ILE A 167 -9.09 -18.03 -2.98
CA ILE A 167 -9.95 -17.74 -4.13
C ILE A 167 -9.55 -16.43 -4.80
N ASP A 168 -9.94 -16.27 -6.05
CA ASP A 168 -9.86 -15.01 -6.79
C ASP A 168 -11.19 -14.25 -6.77
N GLU A 169 -11.30 -13.20 -7.56
CA GLU A 169 -12.53 -12.40 -7.71
C GLU A 169 -13.73 -13.22 -8.19
N ASN A 170 -13.51 -14.24 -9.06
CA ASN A 170 -14.61 -15.10 -9.55
C ASN A 170 -15.10 -16.03 -8.44
N GLY A 171 -14.17 -16.58 -7.66
CA GLY A 171 -14.51 -17.37 -6.47
C GLY A 171 -15.30 -16.56 -5.45
N LEU A 172 -14.96 -15.29 -5.26
CA LEU A 172 -15.69 -14.39 -4.36
C LEU A 172 -17.13 -14.15 -4.85
N ILE A 173 -17.33 -13.90 -6.15
CA ILE A 173 -18.67 -13.73 -6.74
C ILE A 173 -19.52 -14.99 -6.47
N ASN A 174 -18.98 -16.18 -6.77
CA ASN A 174 -19.67 -17.43 -6.58
C ASN A 174 -20.13 -17.67 -5.12
N ILE A 175 -19.30 -17.29 -4.13
CA ILE A 175 -19.67 -17.42 -2.72
C ILE A 175 -20.80 -16.46 -2.38
N THR A 176 -20.74 -15.22 -2.83
CA THR A 176 -21.73 -14.19 -2.48
C THR A 176 -23.08 -14.44 -3.15
N GLU A 177 -23.13 -15.05 -4.33
CA GLU A 177 -24.36 -15.42 -5.04
C GLU A 177 -25.04 -16.63 -4.39
N ASN A 178 -24.26 -17.60 -3.91
CA ASN A 178 -24.79 -18.82 -3.26
C ASN A 178 -25.15 -18.62 -1.78
N SER A 179 -24.89 -17.43 -1.22
CA SER A 179 -25.21 -17.09 0.18
C SER A 179 -26.52 -16.30 0.32
N LYS A 180 -27.26 -16.11 -0.77
CA LYS A 180 -28.61 -15.53 -0.82
C LYS A 180 -29.65 -16.62 -0.80
#